data_597cf0a372f85fe15784ea4ff2b86c19
#
_entry.id   597cf0a372f85fe15784ea4ff2b86c19
#
_cell.length_a   1.000
_cell.length_b   1.000
_cell.length_c   1.000
_cell.angle_alpha   90.00
_cell.angle_beta   90.00
_cell.angle_gamma   90.00
#
_symmetry.space_group_name_H-M   'P 1'
#
loop_
_entity.id
_entity.type
_entity.pdbx_description
1 polymer ?
#
loop_
_entity_poly.entity_id
_entity_poly.type
_entity_poly.pdbx_seq_one_letter_code
_entity_poly.pdbx_strand_id
1 'polypeptide(L)'
;MNVCIVSEYNRTFDEFKDLVEESQTEVGAWVSGYELVKVNDHKSILLMNVKDMDALGAFMTTPEMKQWDKENGCVDIVCSMERIN
;
A
#
# COMPACT_ATOMS: atom_id res chain seq x y z
N MET A 1 4.80 -13.35 2.23
CA MET A 1 4.20 -12.15 1.60
C MET A 1 4.27 -12.26 0.09
N ASN A 2 3.22 -11.85 -0.61
CA ASN A 2 3.12 -12.03 -2.06
C ASN A 2 2.98 -10.73 -2.85
N VAL A 3 2.91 -9.58 -2.16
CA VAL A 3 2.79 -8.25 -2.80
C VAL A 3 3.77 -7.28 -2.16
N CYS A 4 4.40 -6.48 -3.01
CA CYS A 4 5.28 -5.39 -2.61
C CYS A 4 4.80 -4.11 -3.30
N ILE A 5 4.54 -3.05 -2.54
CA ILE A 5 4.17 -1.75 -3.07
C ILE A 5 5.23 -0.73 -2.66
N VAL A 6 5.91 -0.18 -3.66
CA VAL A 6 6.85 0.92 -3.44
C VAL A 6 6.10 2.22 -3.71
N SER A 7 6.00 3.08 -2.72
CA SER A 7 5.26 4.33 -2.80
C SER A 7 6.16 5.52 -2.58
N GLU A 8 6.00 6.56 -3.40
CA GLU A 8 6.63 7.87 -3.23
C GLU A 8 5.53 8.93 -3.16
N TYR A 9 5.67 9.90 -2.26
CA TYR A 9 4.62 10.89 -1.99
C TYR A 9 5.21 12.18 -1.41
N ASN A 10 4.42 13.26 -1.44
CA ASN A 10 4.79 14.56 -0.87
C ASN A 10 4.53 14.66 0.63
N ARG A 11 3.71 13.77 1.17
CA ARG A 11 3.45 13.65 2.61
C ARG A 11 4.65 13.03 3.33
N THR A 12 4.64 13.10 4.67
CA THR A 12 5.65 12.41 5.48
C THR A 12 5.33 10.92 5.58
N PHE A 13 6.34 10.13 5.92
CA PHE A 13 6.16 8.71 6.17
C PHE A 13 5.12 8.46 7.28
N ASP A 14 5.14 9.25 8.36
CA ASP A 14 4.19 9.07 9.47
C ASP A 14 2.75 9.29 9.02
N GLU A 15 2.50 10.27 8.17
CA GLU A 15 1.18 10.51 7.59
C GLU A 15 0.73 9.36 6.68
N PHE A 16 1.66 8.81 5.88
CA PHE A 16 1.38 7.64 5.04
C PHE A 16 1.10 6.39 5.89
N LYS A 17 1.87 6.21 6.96
CA LYS A 17 1.67 5.12 7.91
C LYS A 17 0.28 5.16 8.53
N ASP A 18 -0.18 6.34 8.93
CA ASP A 18 -1.53 6.51 9.46
C ASP A 18 -2.59 6.11 8.43
N LEU A 19 -2.41 6.47 7.17
CA LEU A 19 -3.31 6.07 6.10
C LEU A 19 -3.36 4.54 5.95
N VAL A 20 -2.21 3.88 5.98
CA VAL A 20 -2.14 2.41 5.89
C VAL A 20 -2.84 1.76 7.07
N GLU A 21 -2.61 2.25 8.28
CA GLU A 21 -3.24 1.72 9.49
C GLU A 21 -4.77 1.89 9.46
N GLU A 22 -5.25 3.04 9.04
CA GLU A 22 -6.69 3.30 8.88
C GLU A 22 -7.33 2.39 7.85
N SER A 23 -6.61 2.08 6.77
CA SER A 23 -7.10 1.20 5.70
C SER A 23 -7.33 -0.24 6.14
N GLN A 24 -6.69 -0.69 7.23
CA GLN A 24 -6.75 -2.09 7.65
C GLN A 24 -8.17 -2.55 7.98
N THR A 25 -9.04 -1.65 8.41
CA THR A 25 -10.45 -1.99 8.64
C THR A 25 -11.17 -2.39 7.36
N GLU A 26 -10.78 -1.82 6.22
CA GLU A 26 -11.37 -2.13 4.92
C GLU A 26 -10.74 -3.35 4.27
N VAL A 27 -9.41 -3.48 4.37
CA VAL A 27 -8.67 -4.51 3.64
C VAL A 27 -8.46 -5.80 4.44
N GLY A 28 -8.75 -5.81 5.73
CA GLY A 28 -8.49 -6.95 6.61
C GLY A 28 -9.15 -8.26 6.20
N ALA A 29 -10.23 -8.21 5.42
CA ALA A 29 -10.90 -9.40 4.92
C ALA A 29 -10.06 -10.17 3.87
N TRP A 30 -9.17 -9.48 3.14
CA TRP A 30 -8.38 -10.07 2.07
C TRP A 30 -6.87 -9.81 2.19
N VAL A 31 -6.43 -9.16 3.26
CA VAL A 31 -5.01 -9.01 3.61
C VAL A 31 -4.79 -9.67 4.97
N SER A 32 -3.98 -10.70 5.01
CA SER A 32 -3.74 -11.46 6.25
C SER A 32 -2.57 -10.92 7.08
N GLY A 33 -1.78 -10.03 6.55
CA GLY A 33 -0.68 -9.41 7.27
C GLY A 33 0.09 -8.45 6.38
N TYR A 34 0.76 -7.49 7.00
CA TYR A 34 1.59 -6.53 6.27
C TYR A 34 2.76 -6.05 7.11
N GLU A 35 3.80 -5.55 6.42
CA GLU A 35 4.90 -4.84 7.02
C GLU A 35 5.14 -3.56 6.21
N LEU A 36 5.28 -2.44 6.90
CA LEU A 36 5.56 -1.15 6.29
C LEU A 36 6.98 -0.72 6.65
N VAL A 37 7.80 -0.50 5.62
CA VAL A 37 9.21 -0.15 5.77
C VAL A 37 9.44 1.28 5.32
N LYS A 38 10.03 2.10 6.18
CA LYS A 38 10.43 3.47 5.84
C LYS A 38 11.74 3.44 5.06
N VAL A 39 11.74 4.00 3.85
CA VAL A 39 12.97 4.26 3.09
C VAL A 39 13.49 5.66 3.42
N ASN A 40 12.61 6.66 3.35
CA ASN A 40 12.84 8.03 3.82
C ASN A 40 11.49 8.68 4.11
N ASP A 41 11.46 9.96 4.45
CA ASP A 41 10.19 10.65 4.79
C ASP A 41 9.17 10.68 3.66
N HIS A 42 9.60 10.47 2.42
CA HIS A 42 8.74 10.56 1.23
C HIS A 42 8.69 9.26 0.43
N LYS A 43 9.16 8.16 1.00
CA LYS A 43 9.19 6.87 0.31
C LYS A 43 9.06 5.71 1.30
N SER A 44 8.24 4.75 0.94
CA SER A 44 8.04 3.53 1.74
C SER A 44 7.89 2.29 0.88
N ILE A 45 8.06 1.14 1.52
CA ILE A 45 7.83 -0.17 0.92
C ILE A 45 6.82 -0.88 1.81
N LEU A 46 5.70 -1.29 1.22
CA LEU A 46 4.65 -2.05 1.91
C LEU A 46 4.67 -3.49 1.41
N LEU A 47 4.91 -4.41 2.31
CA LEU A 47 4.88 -5.85 2.04
C LEU A 47 3.58 -6.43 2.59
N MET A 48 2.84 -7.19 1.78
CA MET A 48 1.54 -7.72 2.19
C MET A 48 1.34 -9.18 1.78
N ASN A 49 0.52 -9.87 2.58
CA ASN A 49 -0.10 -11.13 2.18
C ASN A 49 -1.51 -10.82 1.67
N VAL A 50 -1.69 -10.86 0.37
CA VAL A 50 -2.97 -10.58 -0.28
C VAL A 50 -3.62 -11.88 -0.70
N LYS A 51 -4.85 -12.14 -0.22
CA LYS A 51 -5.62 -13.34 -0.55
C LYS A 51 -6.43 -13.17 -1.82
N ASP A 52 -6.78 -11.95 -2.18
CA ASP A 52 -7.60 -11.62 -3.33
C ASP A 52 -6.98 -10.43 -4.08
N MET A 53 -6.29 -10.73 -5.19
CA MET A 53 -5.63 -9.72 -6.00
C MET A 53 -6.63 -8.80 -6.70
N ASP A 54 -7.80 -9.28 -7.04
CA ASP A 54 -8.85 -8.45 -7.65
C ASP A 54 -9.35 -7.42 -6.65
N ALA A 55 -9.48 -7.80 -5.38
CA ALA A 55 -9.84 -6.87 -4.30
C ALA A 55 -8.77 -5.78 -4.13
N LEU A 56 -7.49 -6.14 -4.21
CA LEU A 56 -6.39 -5.16 -4.15
C LEU A 56 -6.50 -4.14 -5.29
N GLY A 57 -6.68 -4.61 -6.52
CA GLY A 57 -6.85 -3.74 -7.69
C GLY A 57 -8.03 -2.80 -7.54
N ALA A 58 -9.17 -3.32 -7.09
CA ALA A 58 -10.38 -2.53 -6.85
C ALA A 58 -10.17 -1.47 -5.78
N PHE A 59 -9.51 -1.84 -4.66
CA PHE A 59 -9.22 -0.91 -3.57
C PHE A 59 -8.31 0.24 -4.01
N MET A 60 -7.25 -0.06 -4.74
CA MET A 60 -6.27 0.95 -5.19
C MET A 60 -6.81 1.87 -6.27
N THR A 61 -7.91 1.51 -6.91
CA THR A 61 -8.55 2.32 -7.96
C THR A 61 -9.85 2.99 -7.52
N THR A 62 -10.16 2.97 -6.22
CA THR A 62 -11.32 3.70 -5.70
C THR A 62 -11.15 5.21 -5.91
N PRO A 63 -12.25 5.97 -6.03
CA PRO A 63 -12.17 7.43 -6.16
C PRO A 63 -11.41 8.09 -5.01
N GLU A 64 -11.56 7.60 -3.77
CA GLU A 64 -10.87 8.11 -2.60
C GLU A 64 -9.36 7.95 -2.70
N MET A 65 -8.90 6.76 -3.14
CA MET A 65 -7.47 6.50 -3.29
C MET A 65 -6.87 7.31 -4.43
N LYS A 66 -7.56 7.43 -5.55
CA LYS A 66 -7.12 8.26 -6.68
C LYS A 66 -7.04 9.73 -6.29
N GLN A 67 -8.00 10.21 -5.51
CA GLN A 67 -8.01 11.58 -5.01
C GLN A 67 -6.83 11.83 -4.08
N TRP A 68 -6.57 10.92 -3.16
CA TRP A 68 -5.43 11.01 -2.25
C TRP A 68 -4.10 11.03 -3.01
N ASP A 69 -3.94 10.15 -3.99
CA ASP A 69 -2.74 10.08 -4.82
C ASP A 69 -2.51 11.40 -5.56
N LYS A 70 -3.56 11.96 -6.13
CA LYS A 70 -3.50 13.22 -6.86
C LYS A 70 -3.14 14.39 -5.95
N GLU A 71 -3.78 14.49 -4.78
CA GLU A 71 -3.55 15.58 -3.82
C GLU A 71 -2.16 15.55 -3.21
N ASN A 72 -1.56 14.36 -3.06
CA ASN A 72 -0.29 14.18 -2.37
C ASN A 72 0.85 13.77 -3.30
N GLY A 73 0.63 13.81 -4.61
CA GLY A 73 1.66 13.43 -5.59
C GLY A 73 2.14 11.99 -5.41
N CYS A 74 1.26 11.09 -4.98
CA CYS A 74 1.62 9.72 -4.70
C CYS A 74 1.74 8.88 -5.96
N VAL A 75 2.87 8.18 -6.09
CA VAL A 75 3.12 7.22 -7.18
C VAL A 75 3.43 5.88 -6.54
N ASP A 76 2.66 4.86 -6.91
CA ASP A 76 2.80 3.49 -6.41
C ASP A 76 3.31 2.57 -7.52
N ILE A 77 4.29 1.72 -7.17
CA ILE A 77 4.71 0.61 -8.01
C ILE A 77 4.31 -0.67 -7.30
N VAL A 78 3.39 -1.42 -7.88
CA VAL A 78 2.86 -2.65 -7.29
C VAL A 78 3.50 -3.85 -7.97
N CYS A 79 4.16 -4.70 -7.19
CA CYS A 79 4.85 -5.89 -7.67
C CYS A 79 4.35 -7.14 -6.96
N SER A 80 4.29 -8.25 -7.70
CA SER A 80 4.10 -9.57 -7.09
C SER A 80 5.45 -10.11 -6.62
N MET A 81 5.43 -10.93 -5.57
CA MET A 81 6.63 -11.59 -5.05
C MET A 81 6.41 -13.09 -4.95
N GLU A 82 7.45 -13.85 -5.30
CA GLU A 82 7.46 -15.30 -5.14
C GLU A 82 8.66 -15.71 -4.29
N ARG A 83 8.42 -16.61 -3.37
CA ARG A 83 9.49 -17.23 -2.59
C ARG A 83 10.22 -18.26 -3.46
N ILE A 84 11.54 -18.19 -3.49
CA ILE A 84 12.38 -19.08 -4.33
C ILE A 84 13.12 -20.15 -3.54
N ASN A 85 12.93 -20.21 -2.23
CA ASN A 85 13.55 -21.24 -1.39
C ASN A 85 12.53 -21.99 -0.54
#